data_fae8028470e243d2807b2a5c575e7f42
#
_entry.id   fae8028470e243d2807b2a5c575e7f42
#
_cell.length_a   1.000
_cell.length_b   1.000
_cell.length_c   1.000
_cell.angle_alpha   90.00
_cell.angle_beta   90.00
_cell.angle_gamma   90.00
#
_symmetry.space_group_name_H-M   'P 1'
#
loop_
_entity.id
_entity.type
_entity.pdbx_description
1 polymer ?
#
loop_
_entity_poly.entity_id
_entity_poly.type
_entity_poly.pdbx_seq_one_letter_code
_entity_poly.pdbx_strand_id
1 'polypeptide(L)'
;MTAPPDIFLSYNREDQAVARRFAEAFEDEGFAVWWDSALRAGEAYDEVTETALRTAKAVVVLWSPRSVVSRWVRAEATLADRNKTLVPCTIEPCDRPIMFELTQTAELTTEPGA
;
A
#
# COMPACT_ATOMS: atom_id res chain seq x y z
N MET A 1 5.31 0.92 24.35
CA MET A 1 4.36 0.37 23.39
C MET A 1 4.18 1.36 22.23
N THR A 2 4.36 0.88 21.02
CA THR A 2 4.28 1.74 19.85
C THR A 2 2.82 1.92 19.42
N ALA A 3 2.43 3.15 19.15
CA ALA A 3 1.08 3.42 18.65
C ALA A 3 0.90 2.80 17.27
N PRO A 4 -0.34 2.38 16.90
CA PRO A 4 -0.60 1.89 15.55
C PRO A 4 -0.31 2.97 14.52
N PRO A 5 0.16 2.60 13.34
CA PRO A 5 0.34 3.61 12.29
C PRO A 5 -1.00 4.13 11.79
N ASP A 6 -1.00 5.36 11.32
CA ASP A 6 -2.17 5.92 10.66
C ASP A 6 -2.33 5.28 9.28
N ILE A 7 -1.23 5.11 8.57
CA ILE A 7 -1.22 4.59 7.21
C ILE A 7 -0.19 3.47 7.09
N PHE A 8 -0.63 2.35 6.54
CA PHE A 8 0.26 1.27 6.10
C PHE A 8 0.35 1.37 4.58
N LEU A 9 1.56 1.53 4.07
CA LEU A 9 1.77 1.68 2.63
C LEU A 9 2.19 0.35 2.04
N SER A 10 1.33 -0.22 1.20
CA SER A 10 1.56 -1.50 0.54
C SER A 10 1.99 -1.25 -0.89
N TYR A 11 3.16 -1.78 -1.27
CA TYR A 11 3.72 -1.52 -2.58
C TYR A 11 4.71 -2.62 -2.96
N ASN A 12 4.99 -2.73 -4.25
CA ASN A 12 6.06 -3.61 -4.72
C ASN A 12 7.39 -2.88 -4.55
N ARG A 13 8.42 -3.59 -4.10
CA ARG A 13 9.71 -2.96 -3.81
C ARG A 13 10.33 -2.25 -5.02
N GLU A 14 9.97 -2.66 -6.24
CA GLU A 14 10.44 -1.98 -7.43
C GLU A 14 9.81 -0.60 -7.59
N ASP A 15 8.73 -0.34 -6.87
CA ASP A 15 8.06 0.96 -6.85
C ASP A 15 8.49 1.81 -5.66
N GLN A 16 9.60 1.46 -5.02
CA GLN A 16 10.06 2.13 -3.80
C GLN A 16 10.20 3.64 -3.95
N ALA A 17 10.67 4.12 -5.08
CA ALA A 17 10.85 5.55 -5.28
C ALA A 17 9.52 6.30 -5.21
N VAL A 18 8.47 5.71 -5.79
CA VAL A 18 7.13 6.28 -5.74
C VAL A 18 6.56 6.17 -4.33
N ALA A 19 6.75 5.01 -3.69
CA ALA A 19 6.29 4.80 -2.31
C ALA A 19 6.90 5.82 -1.36
N ARG A 20 8.18 6.13 -1.53
CA ARG A 20 8.84 7.15 -0.72
C ARG A 20 8.16 8.50 -0.83
N ARG A 21 7.78 8.89 -2.04
CA ARG A 21 7.10 10.17 -2.26
C ARG A 21 5.76 10.20 -1.53
N PHE A 22 5.01 9.10 -1.58
CA PHE A 22 3.75 9.01 -0.86
C PHE A 22 3.97 9.07 0.64
N ALA A 23 4.97 8.34 1.14
CA ALA A 23 5.26 8.33 2.57
C ALA A 23 5.63 9.73 3.06
N GLU A 24 6.50 10.41 2.32
CA GLU A 24 6.91 11.77 2.69
C GLU A 24 5.74 12.75 2.67
N ALA A 25 4.89 12.64 1.65
CA ALA A 25 3.73 13.51 1.54
C ALA A 25 2.75 13.31 2.71
N PHE A 26 2.50 12.04 3.08
CA PHE A 26 1.63 11.75 4.21
C PHE A 26 2.24 12.20 5.54
N GLU A 27 3.55 12.01 5.69
CA GLU A 27 4.24 12.46 6.90
C GLU A 27 4.24 13.97 7.04
N ASP A 28 4.34 14.68 5.93
CA ASP A 28 4.25 16.14 5.92
C ASP A 28 2.86 16.62 6.38
N GLU A 29 1.83 15.81 6.18
CA GLU A 29 0.47 16.11 6.62
C GLU A 29 0.23 15.68 8.06
N GLY A 30 1.22 15.11 8.73
CA GLY A 30 1.14 14.73 10.13
C GLY A 30 0.75 13.29 10.39
N PHE A 31 0.70 12.44 9.35
CA PHE A 31 0.37 11.03 9.52
C PHE A 31 1.59 10.20 9.87
N ALA A 32 1.38 9.19 10.72
CA ALA A 32 2.40 8.19 10.98
C ALA A 32 2.28 7.11 9.89
N VAL A 33 3.33 6.92 9.12
CA VAL A 33 3.32 6.00 7.98
C VAL A 33 4.23 4.82 8.24
N TRP A 34 3.71 3.62 8.05
CA TRP A 34 4.50 2.39 8.04
C TRP A 34 4.84 2.05 6.61
N TRP A 35 6.13 2.12 6.29
CA TRP A 35 6.63 1.68 5.00
C TRP A 35 8.10 1.35 5.18
N ASP A 36 8.48 0.13 4.98
CA ASP A 36 9.87 -0.25 5.15
C ASP A 36 10.26 -1.21 4.05
N SER A 37 10.96 -0.69 3.06
CA SER A 37 11.37 -1.45 1.91
C SER A 37 12.40 -2.54 2.25
N ALA A 38 13.15 -2.36 3.32
CA ALA A 38 14.17 -3.33 3.69
C ALA A 38 13.56 -4.68 4.07
N LEU A 39 12.39 -4.66 4.69
CA LEU A 39 11.72 -5.89 5.11
C LEU A 39 11.14 -6.68 3.96
N ARG A 40 11.11 -6.08 2.75
CA ARG A 40 10.51 -6.74 1.60
C ARG A 40 11.53 -7.35 0.65
N ALA A 41 12.77 -7.36 1.03
CA ALA A 41 13.86 -7.83 0.18
C ALA A 41 14.00 -9.35 0.26
N GLY A 42 12.91 -10.06 -0.05
CA GLY A 42 12.93 -11.52 -0.07
C GLY A 42 12.78 -12.18 1.28
N GLU A 43 12.56 -11.42 2.32
CA GLU A 43 12.43 -11.95 3.66
C GLU A 43 11.02 -12.47 3.95
N ALA A 44 10.93 -13.35 4.95
CA ALA A 44 9.65 -13.81 5.43
C ALA A 44 8.89 -12.64 6.06
N TYR A 45 7.58 -12.69 5.93
CA TYR A 45 6.70 -11.69 6.52
C TYR A 45 6.77 -11.81 8.04
N ASP A 46 7.16 -10.76 8.73
CA ASP A 46 7.35 -10.83 10.17
C ASP A 46 6.17 -10.27 10.96
N GLU A 47 6.20 -10.53 12.29
CA GLU A 47 5.13 -10.13 13.18
C GLU A 47 4.95 -8.62 13.27
N VAL A 48 6.04 -7.87 13.15
CA VAL A 48 5.98 -6.41 13.25
C VAL A 48 5.19 -5.85 12.07
N THR A 49 5.50 -6.35 10.87
CA THR A 49 4.80 -5.93 9.67
C THR A 49 3.33 -6.34 9.72
N GLU A 50 3.05 -7.57 10.16
CA GLU A 50 1.68 -8.04 10.27
C GLU A 50 0.88 -7.22 11.26
N THR A 51 1.45 -6.90 12.41
CA THR A 51 0.79 -6.08 13.41
C THR A 51 0.50 -4.69 12.87
N ALA A 52 1.46 -4.08 12.18
CA ALA A 52 1.26 -2.78 11.57
C ALA A 52 0.11 -2.79 10.56
N LEU A 53 0.07 -3.83 9.73
CA LEU A 53 -1.00 -3.98 8.74
C LEU A 53 -2.37 -4.12 9.39
N ARG A 54 -2.47 -4.94 10.43
CA ARG A 54 -3.75 -5.20 11.09
C ARG A 54 -4.26 -4.02 11.91
N THR A 55 -3.36 -3.18 12.41
CA THR A 55 -3.73 -2.08 13.30
C THR A 55 -3.78 -0.74 12.63
N ALA A 56 -3.28 -0.60 11.40
CA ALA A 56 -3.30 0.65 10.67
C ALA A 56 -4.73 1.15 10.47
N LYS A 57 -4.90 2.45 10.53
CA LYS A 57 -6.21 3.07 10.31
C LYS A 57 -6.60 3.03 8.84
N ALA A 58 -5.60 3.06 7.95
CA ALA A 58 -5.81 2.93 6.51
C ALA A 58 -4.63 2.20 5.90
N VAL A 59 -4.91 1.40 4.89
CA VAL A 59 -3.89 0.68 4.14
C VAL A 59 -3.93 1.20 2.71
N VAL A 60 -2.93 1.98 2.33
CA VAL A 60 -2.82 2.54 0.99
C VAL A 60 -2.07 1.53 0.13
N VAL A 61 -2.74 0.99 -0.86
CA VAL A 61 -2.15 0.01 -1.78
C VAL A 61 -1.83 0.70 -3.09
N LEU A 62 -0.57 0.65 -3.48
CA LEU A 62 -0.11 1.27 -4.73
C LEU A 62 -0.12 0.23 -5.85
N TRP A 63 -1.14 0.29 -6.69
CA TRP A 63 -1.26 -0.62 -7.82
C TRP A 63 -0.42 -0.16 -9.00
N SER A 64 0.39 -1.08 -9.52
CA SER A 64 1.22 -0.89 -10.71
C SER A 64 1.28 -2.23 -11.45
N PRO A 65 1.83 -2.28 -12.67
CA PRO A 65 2.00 -3.57 -13.34
C PRO A 65 2.82 -4.56 -12.52
N ARG A 66 3.69 -4.07 -11.64
CA ARG A 66 4.54 -4.90 -10.79
C ARG A 66 3.79 -5.39 -9.55
N SER A 67 3.01 -4.51 -8.91
CA SER A 67 2.33 -4.88 -7.67
C SER A 67 1.11 -5.78 -7.90
N VAL A 68 0.45 -5.68 -9.05
CA VAL A 68 -0.72 -6.52 -9.30
C VAL A 68 -0.39 -8.00 -9.36
N VAL A 69 0.88 -8.36 -9.62
CA VAL A 69 1.33 -9.74 -9.61
C VAL A 69 2.10 -10.11 -8.33
N SER A 70 2.24 -9.17 -7.41
CA SER A 70 2.96 -9.41 -6.16
C SER A 70 2.07 -10.14 -5.15
N ARG A 71 2.55 -11.28 -4.67
CA ARG A 71 1.83 -12.07 -3.66
C ARG A 71 1.63 -11.25 -2.38
N TRP A 72 2.67 -10.51 -1.98
CA TRP A 72 2.64 -9.73 -0.75
C TRP A 72 1.64 -8.59 -0.83
N VAL A 73 1.66 -7.83 -1.91
CA VAL A 73 0.74 -6.71 -2.08
C VAL A 73 -0.70 -7.22 -2.14
N ARG A 74 -0.93 -8.31 -2.87
CA ARG A 74 -2.27 -8.88 -2.99
C ARG A 74 -2.79 -9.39 -1.64
N ALA A 75 -1.93 -10.03 -0.85
CA ALA A 75 -2.32 -10.51 0.47
C ALA A 75 -2.64 -9.34 1.41
N GLU A 76 -1.82 -8.29 1.38
CA GLU A 76 -2.05 -7.12 2.20
C GLU A 76 -3.33 -6.40 1.81
N ALA A 77 -3.59 -6.29 0.50
CA ALA A 77 -4.82 -5.68 0.02
C ALA A 77 -6.04 -6.49 0.43
N THR A 78 -5.96 -7.82 0.38
CA THR A 78 -7.05 -8.69 0.79
C THR A 78 -7.39 -8.50 2.27
N LEU A 79 -6.38 -8.46 3.12
CA LEU A 79 -6.60 -8.25 4.54
C LEU A 79 -7.21 -6.87 4.80
N ALA A 80 -6.69 -5.86 4.13
CA ALA A 80 -7.22 -4.50 4.27
C ALA A 80 -8.68 -4.41 3.83
N ASP A 81 -9.03 -5.11 2.75
CA ASP A 81 -10.41 -5.15 2.28
C ASP A 81 -11.33 -5.77 3.32
N ARG A 82 -10.89 -6.87 3.95
CA ARG A 82 -11.66 -7.51 5.00
C ARG A 82 -11.85 -6.60 6.21
N ASN A 83 -10.84 -5.82 6.54
CA ASN A 83 -10.86 -4.90 7.67
C ASN A 83 -11.50 -3.55 7.32
N LYS A 84 -11.89 -3.36 6.08
CA LYS A 84 -12.48 -2.12 5.58
C LYS A 84 -11.56 -0.91 5.74
N THR A 85 -10.25 -1.17 5.63
CA THR A 85 -9.23 -0.11 5.71
C THR A 85 -8.54 0.13 4.36
N LEU A 86 -8.94 -0.59 3.32
CA LEU A 86 -8.31 -0.52 2.01
C LEU A 86 -8.52 0.84 1.34
N VAL A 87 -7.40 1.45 0.92
CA VAL A 87 -7.41 2.66 0.10
C VAL A 87 -6.54 2.37 -1.13
N PRO A 88 -7.13 1.87 -2.21
CA PRO A 88 -6.34 1.52 -3.39
C PRO A 88 -6.02 2.74 -4.23
N CYS A 89 -4.79 2.79 -4.73
CA CYS A 89 -4.33 3.86 -5.62
C CYS A 89 -3.60 3.25 -6.81
N THR A 90 -3.96 3.67 -8.00
CA THR A 90 -3.27 3.23 -9.22
C THR A 90 -2.20 4.25 -9.57
N ILE A 91 -0.94 3.84 -9.53
CA ILE A 91 0.19 4.74 -9.82
C ILE A 91 0.68 4.61 -11.26
N GLU A 92 0.36 3.50 -11.92
CA GLU A 92 0.59 3.29 -13.35
C GLU A 92 -0.56 2.46 -13.89
N PRO A 93 -0.96 2.63 -15.15
CA PRO A 93 -2.02 1.82 -15.74
C PRO A 93 -1.72 0.33 -15.59
N CYS A 94 -2.67 -0.42 -15.06
CA CYS A 94 -2.50 -1.85 -14.82
C CYS A 94 -3.85 -2.52 -14.68
N ASP A 95 -3.85 -3.83 -14.85
CA ASP A 95 -5.05 -4.64 -14.65
C ASP A 95 -5.06 -5.12 -13.20
N ARG A 96 -5.87 -4.46 -12.37
CA ARG A 96 -5.99 -4.84 -10.96
C ARG A 96 -6.56 -6.25 -10.85
N PRO A 97 -6.21 -6.98 -9.76
CA PRO A 97 -6.84 -8.28 -9.53
C PRO A 97 -8.37 -8.18 -9.56
N ILE A 98 -9.01 -9.19 -10.09
CA ILE A 98 -10.47 -9.19 -10.27
C ILE A 98 -11.21 -8.79 -9.00
N MET A 99 -10.76 -9.29 -7.87
CA MET A 99 -11.34 -8.98 -6.56
C MET A 99 -11.43 -7.47 -6.29
N PHE A 100 -10.53 -6.70 -6.89
CA PHE A 100 -10.43 -5.27 -6.62
C PHE A 100 -10.91 -4.40 -7.77
N GLU A 101 -11.34 -4.97 -8.88
CA GLU A 101 -11.79 -4.19 -10.03
C GLU A 101 -13.02 -3.35 -9.71
N LEU A 102 -13.90 -3.87 -8.86
CA LEU A 102 -15.12 -3.18 -8.49
C LEU A 102 -14.93 -2.22 -7.31
N THR A 103 -13.75 -2.21 -6.71
CA THR A 103 -13.43 -1.30 -5.62
C THR A 103 -13.05 0.06 -6.19
N GLN A 104 -13.64 1.12 -5.65
CA GLN A 104 -13.29 2.46 -6.10
C GLN A 104 -11.83 2.73 -5.80
N THR A 105 -11.08 3.10 -6.82
CA THR A 105 -9.64 3.30 -6.73
C THR A 105 -9.27 4.71 -7.19
N ALA A 106 -8.43 5.38 -6.41
CA ALA A 106 -7.89 6.66 -6.81
C ALA A 106 -6.84 6.43 -7.90
N GLU A 107 -6.95 7.15 -9.00
CA GLU A 107 -5.97 7.06 -10.07
C GLU A 107 -4.99 8.22 -9.96
N LEU A 108 -3.77 7.89 -9.55
CA LEU A 108 -2.72 8.87 -9.31
C LEU A 108 -1.61 8.73 -10.37
N THR A 109 -2.07 8.67 -11.62
CA THR A 109 -1.13 8.65 -12.75
C THR A 109 -0.71 10.07 -13.07
N THR A 110 0.26 10.21 -13.99
CA THR A 110 0.74 11.52 -14.39
C THR A 110 -0.20 12.25 -15.33
N GLU A 111 -1.35 11.65 -15.65
CA GLU A 111 -2.33 12.27 -16.54
C GLU A 111 -3.05 13.43 -15.85
N PRO A 112 -2.85 14.67 -16.28
CA PRO A 112 -3.54 15.80 -15.67
C PRO A 112 -5.04 15.73 -15.94
N GLY A 113 -5.81 16.16 -14.98
CA GLY A 113 -7.25 16.17 -15.12
C GLY A 113 -7.92 14.84 -14.88
N ALA A 114 -7.12 13.86 -14.49
CA ALA A 114 -7.66 12.56 -14.14
C ALA A 114 -8.45 12.62 -12.85
#